data_fd82f875b3afc5599da5c51ff219964f
#
_entry.id   fd82f875b3afc5599da5c51ff219964f
#
_cell.length_a   1.000
_cell.length_b   1.000
_cell.length_c   1.000
_cell.angle_alpha   90.00
_cell.angle_beta   90.00
_cell.angle_gamma   90.00
#
_symmetry.space_group_name_H-M   'P 1'
#
loop_
_entity.id
_entity.type
_entity.pdbx_description
1 polymer ?
#
loop_
_entity_poly.entity_id
_entity_poly.type
_entity_poly.pdbx_seq_one_letter_code
_entity_poly.pdbx_strand_id
1 'polypeptide(L)'
;MSQNNVPRQIALSAVVPSSAAIGPFCVIGENVILGENVVLGAGCVLADGAIVGAGSELGNCVTLGSGAKLGLHSRVGDHTTIYQQTQLGDEGFIGSSSSIGRLPKAAATSTVKTQEDLPPLNMGNGYTIGCSSVLYAGTTYLDKAFIGDGAIVRERCSVGQNVVIGSGVVVENDTKIGSFTKIQTGSYITAYMEIEERVFIAPMVTTTNDNYMGRTEKRFKSIKGATIQKGARIGGASILLPGVKVAPETFVAAGALVTKDTTAKRVVKGFPARDMREVPEEELLP
;
A
#
# COMPACT_ATOMS: atom_id res chain seq x y z
N MET A 1 -16.47 14.15 -42.82
CA MET A 1 -15.76 12.97 -42.26
C MET A 1 -16.74 12.26 -41.36
N SER A 2 -17.14 11.04 -41.68
CA SER A 2 -18.10 10.27 -40.90
C SER A 2 -17.53 10.05 -39.50
N GLN A 3 -18.23 10.51 -38.47
CA GLN A 3 -17.96 10.05 -37.10
C GLN A 3 -18.17 8.52 -37.12
N ASN A 4 -17.08 7.79 -37.17
CA ASN A 4 -17.11 6.34 -36.98
C ASN A 4 -17.82 6.10 -35.65
N ASN A 5 -19.01 5.49 -35.71
CA ASN A 5 -19.81 5.14 -34.55
C ASN A 5 -19.11 3.98 -33.83
N VAL A 6 -18.04 4.32 -33.07
CA VAL A 6 -17.28 3.32 -32.32
C VAL A 6 -18.16 2.82 -31.18
N PRO A 7 -18.38 1.51 -31.03
CA PRO A 7 -19.30 0.97 -30.05
C PRO A 7 -18.89 1.37 -28.62
N ARG A 8 -19.87 1.87 -27.88
CA ARG A 8 -19.81 2.16 -26.44
C ARG A 8 -21.09 1.62 -25.82
N GLN A 9 -21.00 1.06 -24.65
CA GLN A 9 -22.16 0.63 -23.90
C GLN A 9 -22.29 1.53 -22.66
N ILE A 10 -23.33 2.35 -22.60
CA ILE A 10 -23.57 3.27 -21.48
C ILE A 10 -24.99 3.00 -20.98
N ALA A 11 -25.11 2.64 -19.70
CA ALA A 11 -26.39 2.40 -19.06
C ALA A 11 -27.23 3.69 -19.01
N LEU A 12 -28.55 3.57 -19.11
CA LEU A 12 -29.46 4.73 -19.13
C LEU A 12 -29.48 5.50 -17.81
N SER A 13 -29.16 4.85 -16.70
CA SER A 13 -29.09 5.47 -15.37
C SER A 13 -27.74 6.14 -15.06
N ALA A 14 -26.75 5.98 -15.96
CA ALA A 14 -25.44 6.60 -15.78
C ALA A 14 -25.51 8.13 -15.98
N VAL A 15 -24.85 8.88 -15.10
CA VAL A 15 -24.72 10.33 -15.19
C VAL A 15 -23.38 10.65 -15.88
N VAL A 16 -23.47 11.08 -17.13
CA VAL A 16 -22.33 11.42 -17.98
C VAL A 16 -22.45 12.85 -18.46
N PRO A 17 -21.64 13.79 -17.96
CA PRO A 17 -21.69 15.17 -18.40
C PRO A 17 -21.20 15.33 -19.85
N SER A 18 -21.68 16.36 -20.53
CA SER A 18 -21.28 16.64 -21.93
C SER A 18 -19.81 16.98 -22.11
N SER A 19 -19.14 17.40 -21.05
CA SER A 19 -17.70 17.67 -21.01
C SER A 19 -16.83 16.40 -20.86
N ALA A 20 -17.42 15.23 -20.58
CA ALA A 20 -16.67 14.00 -20.46
C ALA A 20 -16.24 13.47 -21.83
N ALA A 21 -14.98 13.08 -21.95
CA ALA A 21 -14.41 12.43 -23.13
C ALA A 21 -14.32 10.94 -22.90
N ILE A 22 -15.12 10.15 -23.64
CA ILE A 22 -15.16 8.68 -23.49
C ILE A 22 -14.54 8.02 -24.72
N GLY A 23 -13.48 7.23 -24.49
CA GLY A 23 -12.83 6.45 -25.53
C GLY A 23 -13.70 5.34 -26.14
N PRO A 24 -13.24 4.69 -27.19
CA PRO A 24 -13.97 3.58 -27.82
C PRO A 24 -14.03 2.34 -26.91
N PHE A 25 -15.05 1.50 -27.12
CA PHE A 25 -15.24 0.22 -26.44
C PHE A 25 -15.39 0.31 -24.91
N CYS A 26 -15.71 1.48 -24.36
CA CYS A 26 -15.98 1.63 -22.93
C CYS A 26 -17.35 1.02 -22.58
N VAL A 27 -17.41 0.39 -21.39
CA VAL A 27 -18.63 -0.11 -20.76
C VAL A 27 -18.87 0.69 -19.48
N ILE A 28 -20.01 1.37 -19.39
CA ILE A 28 -20.41 2.19 -18.24
C ILE A 28 -21.71 1.62 -17.69
N GLY A 29 -21.63 1.07 -16.48
CA GLY A 29 -22.71 0.36 -15.79
C GLY A 29 -23.80 1.30 -15.23
N GLU A 30 -24.76 0.68 -14.54
CA GLU A 30 -25.90 1.37 -13.95
C GLU A 30 -25.45 2.30 -12.82
N ASN A 31 -26.07 3.49 -12.73
CA ASN A 31 -25.81 4.49 -11.69
C ASN A 31 -24.35 4.94 -11.57
N VAL A 32 -23.54 4.75 -12.59
CA VAL A 32 -22.18 5.32 -12.66
C VAL A 32 -22.29 6.83 -12.72
N ILE A 33 -21.42 7.53 -12.01
CA ILE A 33 -21.35 9.00 -12.00
C ILE A 33 -19.96 9.42 -12.48
N LEU A 34 -19.92 10.16 -13.59
CA LEU A 34 -18.72 10.85 -14.06
C LEU A 34 -18.83 12.33 -13.71
N GLY A 35 -17.76 12.89 -13.16
CA GLY A 35 -17.62 14.33 -12.96
C GLY A 35 -17.34 15.09 -14.26
N GLU A 36 -17.37 16.42 -14.20
CA GLU A 36 -17.03 17.27 -15.34
C GLU A 36 -15.57 17.04 -15.79
N ASN A 37 -15.35 17.10 -17.10
CA ASN A 37 -14.04 16.98 -17.74
C ASN A 37 -13.31 15.66 -17.43
N VAL A 38 -14.02 14.58 -17.12
CA VAL A 38 -13.43 13.24 -17.00
C VAL A 38 -13.01 12.75 -18.38
N VAL A 39 -11.84 12.13 -18.45
CA VAL A 39 -11.32 11.49 -19.67
C VAL A 39 -11.16 9.99 -19.43
N LEU A 40 -11.79 9.17 -20.27
CA LEU A 40 -11.65 7.73 -20.30
C LEU A 40 -10.93 7.31 -21.58
N GLY A 41 -9.84 6.54 -21.44
CA GLY A 41 -9.17 5.87 -22.54
C GLY A 41 -10.05 4.77 -23.17
N ALA A 42 -9.51 4.07 -24.14
CA ALA A 42 -10.23 2.97 -24.81
C ALA A 42 -10.44 1.77 -23.89
N GLY A 43 -11.60 1.09 -24.00
CA GLY A 43 -11.86 -0.19 -23.34
C GLY A 43 -12.00 -0.11 -21.81
N CYS A 44 -12.26 1.06 -21.23
CA CYS A 44 -12.52 1.18 -19.81
C CYS A 44 -13.84 0.50 -19.42
N VAL A 45 -13.85 -0.14 -18.25
CA VAL A 45 -15.05 -0.79 -17.69
C VAL A 45 -15.34 -0.17 -16.32
N LEU A 46 -16.45 0.55 -16.21
CA LEU A 46 -16.93 1.11 -14.96
C LEU A 46 -18.17 0.33 -14.54
N ALA A 47 -18.04 -0.45 -13.46
CA ALA A 47 -19.15 -1.26 -12.96
C ALA A 47 -20.17 -0.41 -12.20
N ASP A 48 -21.32 -1.00 -11.88
CA ASP A 48 -22.46 -0.30 -11.32
C ASP A 48 -22.12 0.53 -10.07
N GLY A 49 -22.61 1.75 -10.04
CA GLY A 49 -22.41 2.68 -8.93
C GLY A 49 -20.99 3.23 -8.77
N ALA A 50 -20.09 2.98 -9.72
CA ALA A 50 -18.75 3.57 -9.68
C ALA A 50 -18.81 5.09 -9.87
N ILE A 51 -17.91 5.81 -9.20
CA ILE A 51 -17.85 7.28 -9.23
C ILE A 51 -16.44 7.70 -9.64
N VAL A 52 -16.36 8.61 -10.62
CA VAL A 52 -15.10 9.22 -11.05
C VAL A 52 -15.21 10.73 -10.85
N GLY A 53 -14.36 11.29 -10.01
CA GLY A 53 -14.30 12.71 -9.70
C GLY A 53 -13.92 13.59 -10.90
N ALA A 54 -14.38 14.84 -10.88
CA ALA A 54 -14.14 15.78 -11.98
C ALA A 54 -12.64 15.97 -12.27
N GLY A 55 -12.31 16.19 -13.53
CA GLY A 55 -10.94 16.41 -14.02
C GLY A 55 -10.02 15.19 -13.93
N SER A 56 -10.56 14.00 -13.67
CA SER A 56 -9.77 12.78 -13.59
C SER A 56 -9.60 12.13 -14.96
N GLU A 57 -8.43 11.51 -15.15
CA GLU A 57 -8.04 10.87 -16.41
C GLU A 57 -7.74 9.37 -16.17
N LEU A 58 -8.43 8.50 -16.89
CA LEU A 58 -8.22 7.06 -16.87
C LEU A 58 -7.60 6.64 -18.22
N GLY A 59 -6.48 5.92 -18.16
CA GLY A 59 -5.84 5.32 -19.32
C GLY A 59 -6.70 4.23 -19.98
N ASN A 60 -6.09 3.45 -20.85
CA ASN A 60 -6.79 2.40 -21.58
C ASN A 60 -7.02 1.16 -20.69
N CYS A 61 -8.13 0.46 -20.92
CA CYS A 61 -8.47 -0.80 -20.25
C CYS A 61 -8.43 -0.69 -18.71
N VAL A 62 -8.79 0.46 -18.16
CA VAL A 62 -8.94 0.64 -16.71
C VAL A 62 -10.28 0.06 -16.28
N THR A 63 -10.29 -0.69 -15.18
CA THR A 63 -11.51 -1.23 -14.58
C THR A 63 -11.78 -0.61 -13.22
N LEU A 64 -12.97 -0.05 -13.03
CA LEU A 64 -13.51 0.33 -11.72
C LEU A 64 -14.60 -0.66 -11.34
N GLY A 65 -14.41 -1.36 -10.21
CA GLY A 65 -15.41 -2.27 -9.64
C GLY A 65 -16.62 -1.55 -9.08
N SER A 66 -17.68 -2.31 -8.80
CA SER A 66 -18.95 -1.76 -8.31
C SER A 66 -18.77 -0.90 -7.07
N GLY A 67 -19.34 0.29 -7.06
CA GLY A 67 -19.26 1.25 -5.96
C GLY A 67 -17.87 1.79 -5.65
N ALA A 68 -16.88 1.53 -6.50
CA ALA A 68 -15.55 2.14 -6.35
C ALA A 68 -15.60 3.64 -6.62
N LYS A 69 -14.83 4.41 -5.86
CA LYS A 69 -14.74 5.87 -6.00
C LYS A 69 -13.32 6.32 -6.26
N LEU A 70 -13.13 7.11 -7.27
CA LEU A 70 -11.92 7.85 -7.59
C LEU A 70 -12.20 9.35 -7.37
N GLY A 71 -11.35 10.00 -6.57
CA GLY A 71 -11.48 11.42 -6.26
C GLY A 71 -11.21 12.35 -7.45
N LEU A 72 -11.24 13.65 -7.17
CA LEU A 72 -11.04 14.72 -8.17
C LEU A 72 -9.59 14.72 -8.68
N HIS A 73 -9.40 15.16 -9.93
CA HIS A 73 -8.07 15.45 -10.51
C HIS A 73 -7.07 14.29 -10.38
N SER A 74 -7.55 13.06 -10.43
CA SER A 74 -6.74 11.85 -10.30
C SER A 74 -6.37 11.28 -11.67
N ARG A 75 -5.22 10.62 -11.75
CA ARG A 75 -4.73 9.95 -12.95
C ARG A 75 -4.50 8.48 -12.73
N VAL A 76 -5.03 7.65 -13.61
CA VAL A 76 -4.92 6.19 -13.54
C VAL A 76 -4.30 5.67 -14.83
N GLY A 77 -3.17 4.99 -14.73
CA GLY A 77 -2.49 4.37 -15.86
C GLY A 77 -3.21 3.16 -16.44
N ASP A 78 -2.84 2.78 -17.64
CA ASP A 78 -3.44 1.70 -18.42
C ASP A 78 -3.48 0.37 -17.66
N HIS A 79 -4.49 -0.46 -17.96
CA HIS A 79 -4.64 -1.83 -17.43
C HIS A 79 -4.71 -1.92 -15.90
N THR A 80 -5.03 -0.84 -15.21
CA THR A 80 -5.20 -0.83 -13.76
C THR A 80 -6.61 -1.25 -13.35
N THR A 81 -6.69 -2.07 -12.32
CA THR A 81 -7.97 -2.49 -11.72
C THR A 81 -8.14 -1.89 -10.34
N ILE A 82 -9.18 -1.08 -10.16
CA ILE A 82 -9.65 -0.59 -8.87
C ILE A 82 -10.85 -1.47 -8.49
N TYR A 83 -10.69 -2.27 -7.42
CA TYR A 83 -11.69 -3.25 -7.03
C TYR A 83 -12.90 -2.61 -6.36
N GLN A 84 -13.95 -3.40 -6.22
CA GLN A 84 -15.24 -2.98 -5.70
C GLN A 84 -15.15 -2.24 -4.36
N GLN A 85 -15.99 -1.24 -4.15
CA GLN A 85 -16.10 -0.41 -2.95
C GLN A 85 -14.83 0.36 -2.55
N THR A 86 -13.72 0.22 -3.26
CA THR A 86 -12.47 0.95 -2.98
C THR A 86 -12.72 2.46 -3.01
N GLN A 87 -12.22 3.19 -2.00
CA GLN A 87 -12.38 4.63 -1.85
C GLN A 87 -11.02 5.32 -1.99
N LEU A 88 -10.86 6.12 -3.02
CA LEU A 88 -9.63 6.86 -3.31
C LEU A 88 -9.93 8.35 -3.26
N GLY A 89 -9.12 9.11 -2.51
CA GLY A 89 -9.23 10.56 -2.38
C GLY A 89 -8.78 11.31 -3.63
N ASP A 90 -8.68 12.62 -3.50
CA ASP A 90 -8.37 13.55 -4.58
C ASP A 90 -6.88 13.60 -4.92
N GLU A 91 -6.55 14.11 -6.11
CA GLU A 91 -5.18 14.37 -6.57
C GLU A 91 -4.28 13.12 -6.55
N GLY A 92 -4.86 11.97 -6.84
CA GLY A 92 -4.16 10.69 -6.86
C GLY A 92 -3.46 10.40 -8.19
N PHE A 93 -2.33 9.71 -8.11
CA PHE A 93 -1.65 9.12 -9.26
C PHE A 93 -1.52 7.61 -9.07
N ILE A 94 -1.95 6.83 -10.06
CA ILE A 94 -1.81 5.37 -10.08
C ILE A 94 -1.14 4.96 -11.39
N GLY A 95 0.02 4.32 -11.29
CA GLY A 95 0.75 3.75 -12.43
C GLY A 95 0.00 2.57 -13.05
N SER A 96 0.42 2.22 -14.25
CA SER A 96 -0.19 1.16 -15.06
C SER A 96 -0.10 -0.23 -14.42
N SER A 97 -1.02 -1.11 -14.78
CA SER A 97 -1.04 -2.54 -14.40
C SER A 97 -1.12 -2.80 -12.89
N SER A 98 -1.68 -1.87 -12.13
CA SER A 98 -1.83 -1.99 -10.67
C SER A 98 -3.18 -2.60 -10.27
N SER A 99 -3.22 -3.23 -9.10
CA SER A 99 -4.41 -3.88 -8.51
C SER A 99 -4.72 -3.25 -7.16
N ILE A 100 -5.76 -2.43 -7.07
CA ILE A 100 -6.06 -1.60 -5.90
C ILE A 100 -7.35 -2.06 -5.21
N GLY A 101 -7.26 -2.49 -3.96
CA GLY A 101 -8.42 -2.97 -3.19
C GLY A 101 -8.73 -4.45 -3.40
N ARG A 102 -7.76 -5.25 -3.85
CA ARG A 102 -7.93 -6.69 -4.10
C ARG A 102 -8.23 -7.44 -2.81
N LEU A 103 -9.18 -8.39 -2.86
CA LEU A 103 -9.40 -9.33 -1.76
C LEU A 103 -8.28 -10.38 -1.70
N PRO A 104 -7.80 -10.77 -0.50
CA PRO A 104 -6.84 -11.85 -0.37
C PRO A 104 -7.48 -13.19 -0.70
N LYS A 105 -6.67 -14.12 -1.22
CA LYS A 105 -7.07 -15.52 -1.40
C LYS A 105 -5.97 -16.41 -0.81
N ALA A 106 -6.32 -17.15 0.22
CA ALA A 106 -5.38 -18.08 0.85
C ALA A 106 -5.10 -19.30 -0.06
N ALA A 107 -3.87 -19.83 0.03
CA ALA A 107 -3.57 -21.12 -0.56
C ALA A 107 -4.34 -22.25 0.16
N ALA A 108 -4.64 -23.33 -0.54
CA ALA A 108 -5.37 -24.47 0.03
C ALA A 108 -4.69 -25.06 1.27
N THR A 109 -3.37 -24.99 1.35
CA THR A 109 -2.55 -25.48 2.45
C THR A 109 -2.22 -24.40 3.49
N SER A 110 -2.76 -23.19 3.34
CA SER A 110 -2.52 -22.09 4.28
C SER A 110 -3.15 -22.39 5.63
N THR A 111 -2.40 -22.15 6.69
CA THR A 111 -2.91 -22.17 8.06
C THR A 111 -3.63 -20.86 8.43
N VAL A 112 -3.44 -19.81 7.63
CA VAL A 112 -4.16 -18.54 7.78
C VAL A 112 -5.40 -18.61 6.89
N LYS A 113 -6.58 -18.53 7.51
CA LYS A 113 -7.85 -18.50 6.77
C LYS A 113 -8.06 -17.13 6.15
N THR A 114 -8.53 -17.09 4.91
CA THR A 114 -8.97 -15.86 4.27
C THR A 114 -10.22 -15.33 4.99
N GLN A 115 -10.22 -14.07 5.39
CA GLN A 115 -11.45 -13.37 5.74
C GLN A 115 -12.11 -12.90 4.44
N GLU A 116 -13.34 -13.33 4.22
CA GLU A 116 -14.11 -12.95 3.02
C GLU A 116 -14.74 -11.56 3.15
N ASP A 117 -15.00 -11.11 4.40
CA ASP A 117 -15.60 -9.81 4.74
C ASP A 117 -14.55 -8.81 5.21
N LEU A 118 -13.73 -8.32 4.30
CA LEU A 118 -12.84 -7.20 4.59
C LEU A 118 -13.52 -5.88 4.22
N PRO A 119 -13.36 -4.83 5.03
CA PRO A 119 -13.77 -3.49 4.61
C PRO A 119 -13.01 -3.09 3.34
N PRO A 120 -13.56 -2.17 2.53
CA PRO A 120 -12.86 -1.70 1.35
C PRO A 120 -11.52 -1.02 1.71
N LEU A 121 -10.62 -0.96 0.72
CA LEU A 121 -9.45 -0.10 0.83
C LEU A 121 -9.90 1.36 0.84
N ASN A 122 -9.33 2.13 1.78
CA ASN A 122 -9.51 3.58 1.86
C ASN A 122 -8.17 4.29 1.75
N MET A 123 -8.08 5.31 0.89
CA MET A 123 -6.87 6.10 0.68
C MET A 123 -7.20 7.59 0.71
N GLY A 124 -6.44 8.36 1.49
CA GLY A 124 -6.54 9.82 1.56
C GLY A 124 -6.14 10.51 0.26
N ASN A 125 -5.85 11.80 0.31
CA ASN A 125 -5.57 12.64 -0.86
C ASN A 125 -4.08 12.68 -1.21
N GLY A 126 -3.76 13.08 -2.46
CA GLY A 126 -2.40 13.36 -2.90
C GLY A 126 -1.48 12.13 -2.92
N TYR A 127 -2.03 10.96 -3.07
CA TYR A 127 -1.25 9.70 -3.10
C TYR A 127 -0.58 9.47 -4.45
N THR A 128 0.51 8.71 -4.41
CA THR A 128 1.19 8.19 -5.60
C THR A 128 1.36 6.69 -5.46
N ILE A 129 0.88 5.94 -6.46
CA ILE A 129 1.07 4.49 -6.54
C ILE A 129 1.80 4.20 -7.86
N GLY A 130 2.94 3.52 -7.77
CA GLY A 130 3.73 3.09 -8.91
C GLY A 130 3.06 2.00 -9.74
N CYS A 131 3.71 1.63 -10.84
CA CYS A 131 3.24 0.59 -11.73
C CYS A 131 3.30 -0.80 -11.07
N SER A 132 2.41 -1.70 -11.50
CA SER A 132 2.40 -3.11 -11.07
C SER A 132 2.30 -3.33 -9.56
N SER A 133 1.76 -2.37 -8.82
CA SER A 133 1.58 -2.47 -7.37
C SER A 133 0.30 -3.21 -7.01
N VAL A 134 0.31 -3.93 -5.88
CA VAL A 134 -0.85 -4.69 -5.40
C VAL A 134 -1.21 -4.26 -3.98
N LEU A 135 -2.33 -3.57 -3.85
CA LEU A 135 -2.85 -3.11 -2.55
C LEU A 135 -4.14 -3.87 -2.21
N TYR A 136 -4.19 -4.43 -1.01
CA TYR A 136 -5.32 -5.27 -0.61
C TYR A 136 -6.39 -4.49 0.14
N ALA A 137 -7.62 -4.99 0.08
CA ALA A 137 -8.76 -4.52 0.85
C ALA A 137 -8.49 -4.56 2.37
N GLY A 138 -9.25 -3.81 3.15
CA GLY A 138 -9.09 -3.71 4.60
C GLY A 138 -7.96 -2.80 5.05
N THR A 139 -7.18 -2.24 4.14
CA THR A 139 -6.06 -1.34 4.46
C THR A 139 -6.48 0.11 4.30
N THR A 140 -6.07 0.94 5.27
CA THR A 140 -6.31 2.39 5.26
C THR A 140 -5.00 3.13 5.12
N TYR A 141 -4.98 4.13 4.23
CA TYR A 141 -3.88 5.05 4.02
C TYR A 141 -4.34 6.48 4.32
N LEU A 142 -3.55 7.22 5.08
CA LEU A 142 -3.75 8.67 5.22
C LEU A 142 -3.15 9.41 4.01
N ASP A 143 -3.24 10.73 4.02
CA ASP A 143 -2.84 11.59 2.89
C ASP A 143 -1.35 11.44 2.52
N LYS A 144 -1.09 11.66 1.22
CA LYS A 144 0.26 11.75 0.64
C LYS A 144 1.10 10.49 0.82
N ALA A 145 0.46 9.31 0.80
CA ALA A 145 1.19 8.05 0.76
C ALA A 145 1.89 7.89 -0.62
N PHE A 146 3.15 7.49 -0.60
CA PHE A 146 3.91 7.11 -1.79
C PHE A 146 4.17 5.61 -1.77
N ILE A 147 3.70 4.91 -2.79
CA ILE A 147 3.88 3.46 -2.99
C ILE A 147 4.67 3.29 -4.28
N GLY A 148 5.86 2.72 -4.19
CA GLY A 148 6.75 2.49 -5.34
C GLY A 148 6.29 1.34 -6.24
N ASP A 149 6.91 1.24 -7.42
CA ASP A 149 6.59 0.21 -8.40
C ASP A 149 6.74 -1.20 -7.84
N GLY A 150 5.80 -2.08 -8.16
CA GLY A 150 5.80 -3.48 -7.74
C GLY A 150 5.67 -3.69 -6.24
N ALA A 151 5.34 -2.69 -5.45
CA ALA A 151 5.12 -2.85 -4.02
C ALA A 151 3.82 -3.62 -3.74
N ILE A 152 3.83 -4.41 -2.67
CA ILE A 152 2.67 -5.18 -2.22
C ILE A 152 2.36 -4.76 -0.78
N VAL A 153 1.12 -4.33 -0.54
CA VAL A 153 0.64 -4.07 0.82
C VAL A 153 -0.60 -4.93 1.07
N ARG A 154 -0.46 -5.85 2.02
CA ARG A 154 -1.51 -6.81 2.37
C ARG A 154 -2.66 -6.15 3.14
N GLU A 155 -3.65 -6.97 3.45
CA GLU A 155 -4.89 -6.56 4.10
C GLU A 155 -4.71 -6.13 5.56
N ARG A 156 -5.64 -5.30 6.05
CA ARG A 156 -5.74 -4.83 7.46
C ARG A 156 -4.51 -4.07 7.95
N CYS A 157 -3.81 -3.41 7.04
CA CYS A 157 -2.75 -2.49 7.42
C CYS A 157 -3.30 -1.09 7.69
N SER A 158 -2.59 -0.32 8.50
CA SER A 158 -2.81 1.12 8.63
C SER A 158 -1.53 1.88 8.30
N VAL A 159 -1.63 2.81 7.35
CA VAL A 159 -0.49 3.57 6.84
C VAL A 159 -0.74 5.06 7.10
N GLY A 160 0.16 5.68 7.85
CA GLY A 160 0.10 7.09 8.23
C GLY A 160 0.30 8.04 7.05
N GLN A 161 0.18 9.34 7.33
CA GLN A 161 0.41 10.37 6.32
C GLN A 161 1.90 10.49 5.93
N ASN A 162 2.16 10.89 4.67
CA ASN A 162 3.52 11.10 4.15
C ASN A 162 4.44 9.87 4.32
N VAL A 163 3.89 8.68 4.32
CA VAL A 163 4.66 7.43 4.34
C VAL A 163 5.19 7.13 2.95
N VAL A 164 6.42 6.65 2.89
CA VAL A 164 7.04 6.14 1.66
C VAL A 164 7.23 4.63 1.79
N ILE A 165 6.61 3.88 0.88
CA ILE A 165 6.82 2.44 0.68
C ILE A 165 7.51 2.30 -0.66
N GLY A 166 8.80 1.98 -0.66
CA GLY A 166 9.66 1.93 -1.85
C GLY A 166 9.31 0.79 -2.81
N SER A 167 9.93 0.80 -3.98
CA SER A 167 9.69 -0.19 -5.02
C SER A 167 10.01 -1.61 -4.55
N GLY A 168 9.14 -2.58 -4.89
CA GLY A 168 9.30 -3.98 -4.52
C GLY A 168 9.23 -4.28 -3.02
N VAL A 169 8.82 -3.33 -2.19
CA VAL A 169 8.58 -3.57 -0.76
C VAL A 169 7.35 -4.44 -0.60
N VAL A 170 7.44 -5.43 0.28
CA VAL A 170 6.29 -6.23 0.70
C VAL A 170 5.95 -5.87 2.15
N VAL A 171 4.72 -5.44 2.38
CA VAL A 171 4.14 -5.22 3.71
C VAL A 171 3.06 -6.28 3.93
N GLU A 172 3.29 -7.18 4.88
CA GLU A 172 2.34 -8.22 5.22
C GLU A 172 1.19 -7.69 6.11
N ASN A 173 0.15 -8.48 6.22
CA ASN A 173 -1.11 -8.13 6.87
C ASN A 173 -0.97 -7.68 8.34
N ASP A 174 -1.98 -6.96 8.82
CA ASP A 174 -2.08 -6.49 10.22
C ASP A 174 -0.88 -5.65 10.69
N THR A 175 -0.23 -4.93 9.77
CA THR A 175 0.93 -4.08 10.04
C THR A 175 0.49 -2.61 10.17
N LYS A 176 1.05 -1.91 11.17
CA LYS A 176 0.83 -0.48 11.39
C LYS A 176 2.09 0.29 11.05
N ILE A 177 1.96 1.35 10.25
CA ILE A 177 3.07 2.21 9.83
C ILE A 177 2.72 3.65 10.18
N GLY A 178 3.50 4.23 11.08
CA GLY A 178 3.33 5.61 11.54
C GLY A 178 3.73 6.64 10.49
N SER A 179 3.22 7.85 10.66
CA SER A 179 3.41 8.95 9.72
C SER A 179 4.88 9.32 9.50
N PHE A 180 5.20 9.81 8.30
CA PHE A 180 6.56 10.23 7.90
C PHE A 180 7.60 9.11 7.90
N THR A 181 7.19 7.86 8.02
CA THR A 181 8.07 6.69 7.94
C THR A 181 8.43 6.40 6.49
N LYS A 182 9.69 5.99 6.27
CA LYS A 182 10.21 5.64 4.95
C LYS A 182 10.76 4.23 4.95
N ILE A 183 10.19 3.36 4.12
CA ILE A 183 10.62 1.97 3.90
C ILE A 183 11.20 1.91 2.49
N GLN A 184 12.48 1.61 2.39
CA GLN A 184 13.21 1.64 1.12
C GLN A 184 13.09 0.32 0.35
N THR A 185 13.45 0.38 -0.93
CA THR A 185 13.36 -0.66 -1.95
C THR A 185 13.68 -2.06 -1.45
N GLY A 186 12.83 -3.03 -1.79
CA GLY A 186 13.06 -4.47 -1.59
C GLY A 186 12.99 -4.95 -0.15
N SER A 187 12.59 -4.11 0.80
CA SER A 187 12.43 -4.55 2.19
C SER A 187 11.20 -5.43 2.37
N TYR A 188 11.30 -6.44 3.23
CA TYR A 188 10.21 -7.33 3.61
C TYR A 188 9.75 -7.02 5.04
N ILE A 189 8.55 -6.53 5.17
CA ILE A 189 7.90 -6.16 6.43
C ILE A 189 6.86 -7.24 6.75
N THR A 190 7.20 -8.11 7.69
CA THR A 190 6.37 -9.25 8.07
C THR A 190 5.07 -8.82 8.76
N ALA A 191 4.09 -9.73 8.86
CA ALA A 191 2.81 -9.45 9.51
C ALA A 191 2.96 -9.11 11.01
N TYR A 192 1.98 -8.34 11.50
CA TYR A 192 1.85 -7.92 12.90
C TYR A 192 2.97 -7.01 13.39
N MET A 193 3.60 -6.25 12.51
CA MET A 193 4.56 -5.23 12.92
C MET A 193 3.87 -3.95 13.36
N GLU A 194 4.52 -3.28 14.30
CA GLU A 194 4.20 -1.91 14.70
C GLU A 194 5.43 -1.04 14.41
N ILE A 195 5.31 -0.15 13.43
CA ILE A 195 6.34 0.80 13.05
C ILE A 195 5.81 2.18 13.39
N GLU A 196 6.46 2.85 14.33
CA GLU A 196 6.05 4.18 14.77
C GLU A 196 6.43 5.26 13.74
N GLU A 197 6.19 6.51 14.08
CA GLU A 197 6.42 7.64 13.18
C GLU A 197 7.92 7.94 12.95
N ARG A 198 8.23 8.54 11.78
CA ARG A 198 9.59 9.03 11.44
C ARG A 198 10.66 7.94 11.47
N VAL A 199 10.28 6.68 11.29
CA VAL A 199 11.23 5.57 11.16
C VAL A 199 11.81 5.55 9.75
N PHE A 200 13.09 5.21 9.65
CA PHE A 200 13.76 4.97 8.37
C PHE A 200 14.21 3.51 8.28
N ILE A 201 13.71 2.79 7.31
CA ILE A 201 14.09 1.41 6.99
C ILE A 201 14.82 1.44 5.65
N ALA A 202 16.12 1.15 5.68
CA ALA A 202 16.99 1.14 4.50
C ALA A 202 16.65 -0.05 3.57
N PRO A 203 17.20 -0.09 2.34
CA PRO A 203 16.90 -1.15 1.38
C PRO A 203 17.23 -2.56 1.88
N MET A 204 16.44 -3.55 1.41
CA MET A 204 16.66 -4.99 1.64
C MET A 204 16.63 -5.42 3.11
N VAL A 205 16.02 -4.65 4.00
CA VAL A 205 15.79 -5.07 5.39
C VAL A 205 14.77 -6.21 5.40
N THR A 206 15.06 -7.23 6.20
CA THR A 206 14.17 -8.39 6.37
C THR A 206 13.68 -8.49 7.81
N THR A 207 12.38 -8.66 7.99
CA THR A 207 11.79 -8.88 9.30
C THR A 207 11.10 -10.24 9.38
N THR A 208 11.03 -10.82 10.56
CA THR A 208 10.41 -12.13 10.79
C THR A 208 9.44 -12.06 11.97
N ASN A 209 8.46 -12.98 12.02
CA ASN A 209 7.42 -12.99 13.07
C ASN A 209 7.17 -14.34 13.71
N ASP A 210 7.85 -15.40 13.26
CA ASP A 210 7.57 -16.78 13.71
C ASP A 210 8.86 -17.51 14.08
N ASN A 211 9.09 -17.73 15.37
CA ASN A 211 10.22 -18.48 15.90
C ASN A 211 10.12 -20.00 15.64
N TYR A 212 8.96 -20.48 15.21
CA TYR A 212 8.72 -21.92 14.97
C TYR A 212 8.72 -22.27 13.48
N MET A 213 8.85 -21.30 12.60
CA MET A 213 8.96 -21.46 11.13
C MET A 213 7.89 -22.40 10.56
N GLY A 214 6.63 -22.13 10.91
CA GLY A 214 5.48 -22.90 10.43
C GLY A 214 5.21 -24.21 11.19
N ARG A 215 6.00 -24.55 12.21
CA ARG A 215 5.87 -25.79 12.97
C ARG A 215 5.16 -25.56 14.30
N THR A 216 4.36 -26.52 14.74
CA THR A 216 3.63 -26.61 16.01
C THR A 216 2.51 -25.59 16.20
N GLU A 217 1.46 -25.97 16.93
CA GLU A 217 0.34 -25.08 17.30
C GLU A 217 0.78 -23.92 18.23
N LYS A 218 1.93 -24.05 18.90
CA LYS A 218 2.48 -23.00 19.77
C LYS A 218 2.74 -21.70 19.02
N ARG A 219 3.06 -21.78 17.72
CA ARG A 219 3.30 -20.59 16.86
C ARG A 219 2.15 -19.60 16.92
N PHE A 220 0.91 -20.05 16.89
CA PHE A 220 -0.26 -19.15 16.85
C PHE A 220 -0.42 -18.27 18.09
N LYS A 221 0.17 -18.67 19.22
CA LYS A 221 0.21 -17.88 20.46
C LYS A 221 1.41 -16.94 20.51
N SER A 222 2.39 -17.14 19.63
CA SER A 222 3.71 -16.48 19.70
C SER A 222 4.05 -15.67 18.46
N ILE A 223 3.28 -15.79 17.37
CA ILE A 223 3.49 -14.98 16.17
C ILE A 223 3.41 -13.50 16.53
N LYS A 224 4.51 -12.78 16.31
CA LYS A 224 4.61 -11.35 16.60
C LYS A 224 5.69 -10.71 15.75
N GLY A 225 5.33 -9.68 14.99
CA GLY A 225 6.28 -8.85 14.29
C GLY A 225 7.14 -8.01 15.25
N ALA A 226 8.22 -7.46 14.77
CA ALA A 226 9.02 -6.51 15.53
C ALA A 226 8.23 -5.20 15.75
N THR A 227 8.56 -4.51 16.84
CA THR A 227 8.12 -3.12 17.09
C THR A 227 9.30 -2.20 16.82
N ILE A 228 9.14 -1.25 15.90
CA ILE A 228 10.17 -0.24 15.62
C ILE A 228 9.66 1.11 16.08
N GLN A 229 10.31 1.68 17.09
CA GLN A 229 9.84 2.88 17.73
C GLN A 229 10.34 4.15 17.02
N LYS A 230 9.70 5.27 17.38
CA LYS A 230 9.87 6.58 16.77
C LYS A 230 11.34 6.95 16.50
N GLY A 231 11.60 7.44 15.30
CA GLY A 231 12.91 7.93 14.89
C GLY A 231 13.99 6.87 14.70
N ALA A 232 13.70 5.59 14.94
CA ALA A 232 14.69 4.54 14.73
C ALA A 232 15.08 4.40 13.26
N ARG A 233 16.34 4.07 13.02
CA ARG A 233 16.92 3.89 11.67
C ARG A 233 17.47 2.49 11.53
N ILE A 234 16.95 1.76 10.54
CA ILE A 234 17.33 0.37 10.29
C ILE A 234 18.22 0.32 9.04
N GLY A 235 19.47 -0.02 9.22
CA GLY A 235 20.48 -0.11 8.15
C GLY A 235 20.19 -1.22 7.16
N GLY A 236 20.66 -1.01 5.91
CA GLY A 236 20.39 -1.92 4.80
C GLY A 236 20.80 -3.38 5.07
N ALA A 237 20.02 -4.32 4.53
CA ALA A 237 20.20 -5.75 4.69
C ALA A 237 20.25 -6.25 6.16
N SER A 238 19.74 -5.47 7.11
CA SER A 238 19.60 -5.93 8.49
C SER A 238 18.45 -6.91 8.63
N ILE A 239 18.53 -7.78 9.64
CA ILE A 239 17.49 -8.76 9.96
C ILE A 239 16.98 -8.50 11.38
N LEU A 240 15.64 -8.38 11.53
CA LEU A 240 14.98 -8.26 12.83
C LEU A 240 14.23 -9.55 13.13
N LEU A 241 14.53 -10.16 14.29
CA LEU A 241 13.87 -11.39 14.73
C LEU A 241 12.47 -11.13 15.32
N PRO A 242 11.63 -12.18 15.44
CA PRO A 242 10.26 -12.06 15.91
C PRO A 242 10.14 -11.39 17.26
N GLY A 243 9.24 -10.40 17.36
CA GLY A 243 8.90 -9.72 18.60
C GLY A 243 9.94 -8.77 19.17
N VAL A 244 11.07 -8.58 18.50
CA VAL A 244 12.12 -7.64 18.93
C VAL A 244 11.56 -6.21 18.94
N LYS A 245 11.93 -5.45 19.98
CA LYS A 245 11.63 -4.03 20.12
C LYS A 245 12.89 -3.21 19.82
N VAL A 246 12.86 -2.47 18.71
CA VAL A 246 13.88 -1.46 18.42
C VAL A 246 13.44 -0.16 19.08
N ALA A 247 14.17 0.26 20.10
CA ALA A 247 13.84 1.43 20.93
C ALA A 247 13.96 2.75 20.14
N PRO A 248 13.38 3.86 20.64
CA PRO A 248 13.41 5.15 19.94
C PRO A 248 14.83 5.59 19.61
N GLU A 249 14.98 6.23 18.45
CA GLU A 249 16.26 6.79 17.98
C GLU A 249 17.43 5.79 17.93
N THR A 250 17.15 4.49 17.96
CA THR A 250 18.18 3.47 17.77
C THR A 250 18.66 3.49 16.32
N PHE A 251 19.97 3.44 16.12
CA PHE A 251 20.60 3.21 14.83
C PHE A 251 21.07 1.77 14.71
N VAL A 252 20.39 0.98 13.92
CA VAL A 252 20.83 -0.39 13.56
C VAL A 252 21.75 -0.29 12.36
N ALA A 253 23.00 -0.69 12.51
CA ALA A 253 23.97 -0.64 11.41
C ALA A 253 23.62 -1.66 10.31
N ALA A 254 24.03 -1.39 9.07
CA ALA A 254 23.79 -2.28 7.93
C ALA A 254 24.30 -3.69 8.20
N GLY A 255 23.55 -4.70 7.74
CA GLY A 255 23.88 -6.12 7.90
C GLY A 255 23.76 -6.67 9.33
N ALA A 256 23.21 -5.91 10.27
CA ALA A 256 23.08 -6.39 11.65
C ALA A 256 21.95 -7.43 11.81
N LEU A 257 22.15 -8.42 12.66
CA LEU A 257 21.10 -9.34 13.12
C LEU A 257 20.61 -8.92 14.50
N VAL A 258 19.43 -8.30 14.58
CA VAL A 258 18.85 -7.87 15.85
C VAL A 258 18.05 -9.02 16.47
N THR A 259 18.60 -9.60 17.53
CA THR A 259 18.06 -10.78 18.21
C THR A 259 17.41 -10.48 19.56
N LYS A 260 17.54 -9.26 20.06
CA LYS A 260 17.03 -8.79 21.36
C LYS A 260 16.60 -7.33 21.24
N ASP A 261 15.81 -6.88 22.19
CA ASP A 261 15.43 -5.48 22.32
C ASP A 261 16.68 -4.60 22.42
N THR A 262 16.59 -3.41 21.82
CA THR A 262 17.69 -2.42 21.85
C THR A 262 17.44 -1.37 22.91
N THR A 263 18.51 -0.64 23.26
CA THR A 263 18.43 0.54 24.11
C THR A 263 18.24 1.79 23.26
N ALA A 264 17.43 2.72 23.71
CA ALA A 264 17.17 3.97 23.00
C ALA A 264 18.47 4.77 22.75
N LYS A 265 18.53 5.49 21.64
CA LYS A 265 19.64 6.36 21.24
C LYS A 265 20.99 5.63 21.14
N ARG A 266 20.99 4.33 20.89
CA ARG A 266 22.23 3.55 20.74
C ARG A 266 22.44 3.12 19.30
N VAL A 267 23.69 3.09 18.89
CA VAL A 267 24.13 2.40 17.67
C VAL A 267 24.37 0.93 18.01
N VAL A 268 23.66 0.05 17.32
CA VAL A 268 23.85 -1.42 17.45
C VAL A 268 24.40 -1.98 16.16
N LYS A 269 25.36 -2.90 16.23
CA LYS A 269 25.96 -3.55 15.05
C LYS A 269 26.34 -4.99 15.30
N GLY A 270 26.51 -5.73 14.22
CA GLY A 270 27.09 -7.07 14.23
C GLY A 270 26.08 -8.19 14.11
N PHE A 271 26.57 -9.42 14.17
CA PHE A 271 25.84 -10.67 13.98
C PHE A 271 26.20 -11.66 15.10
N PRO A 272 25.45 -11.69 16.21
CA PRO A 272 24.28 -10.88 16.55
C PRO A 272 24.65 -9.42 16.92
N ALA A 273 23.67 -8.52 16.80
CA ALA A 273 23.86 -7.09 17.12
C ALA A 273 24.15 -6.87 18.60
N ARG A 274 25.07 -5.94 18.87
CA ARG A 274 25.45 -5.47 20.21
C ARG A 274 25.55 -3.96 20.21
N ASP A 275 25.34 -3.35 21.38
CA ASP A 275 25.54 -1.93 21.59
C ASP A 275 26.99 -1.56 21.29
N MET A 276 27.19 -0.44 20.62
CA MET A 276 28.50 0.04 20.23
C MET A 276 28.81 1.41 20.83
N ARG A 277 27.97 2.40 20.55
CA ARG A 277 28.10 3.78 20.99
C ARG A 277 26.74 4.46 21.02
N GLU A 278 26.69 5.65 21.54
CA GLU A 278 25.51 6.51 21.43
C GLU A 278 25.35 7.02 19.99
N VAL A 279 24.11 7.34 19.63
CA VAL A 279 23.80 8.12 18.44
C VAL A 279 24.19 9.56 18.71
N PRO A 280 24.93 10.23 17.80
CA PRO A 280 25.24 11.65 17.96
C PRO A 280 23.97 12.49 18.13
N GLU A 281 24.04 13.52 18.98
CA GLU A 281 22.86 14.33 19.33
C GLU A 281 22.25 15.03 18.11
N GLU A 282 23.11 15.52 17.20
CA GLU A 282 22.69 16.15 15.94
C GLU A 282 21.96 15.23 14.96
N GLU A 283 22.02 13.92 15.18
CA GLU A 283 21.33 12.93 14.37
C GLU A 283 19.97 12.50 14.95
N LEU A 284 19.63 12.95 16.16
CA LEU A 284 18.33 12.66 16.78
C LEU A 284 17.24 13.55 16.19
N LEU A 285 15.99 13.08 16.26
CA LEU A 285 14.85 13.92 15.91
C LEU A 285 14.71 15.07 16.92
N PRO A 286 14.29 16.26 16.45
CA PRO A 286 13.98 17.40 17.32
C PRO A 286 12.76 17.15 18.23
#